data_b77e372303ce4b23ae892b33d197d186
#
_entry.id   b77e372303ce4b23ae892b33d197d186
#
_cell.length_a   1.000
_cell.length_b   1.000
_cell.length_c   1.000
_cell.angle_alpha   90.00
_cell.angle_beta   90.00
_cell.angle_gamma   90.00
#
_symmetry.space_group_name_H-M   'P 1'
#
loop_
_entity.id
_entity.type
_entity.pdbx_description
1 polymer ?
#
loop_
_entity_poly.entity_id
_entity_poly.type
_entity_poly.pdbx_seq_one_letter_code
_entity_poly.pdbx_strand_id
1 'polypeptide(L)'
;MSLSLRAHRPLASLLGGRGAAAPLGVGAARLLRSASAAKGHGQHPKARAVETPGRTPKNGKIRPAADKGFGPAERAWHVIDARGEVLGRLASKIVPLLCGKHKPTWQPQRDVGDFVVVTNVADVIVTGPKMEKKMYYRHTGFPGGLRVLTMEELIKKNPVEPLRKAVVGMLPKNKLRGQRLRRLRLFP
;
A
#
# COMPACT_ATOMS: atom_id res chain seq x y z
N MET A 1 -65.41 -6.58 11.21
CA MET A 1 -65.72 -5.51 10.23
C MET A 1 -64.43 -5.21 9.50
N SER A 2 -64.27 -5.86 8.41
CA SER A 2 -64.50 -5.41 7.02
C SER A 2 -63.33 -4.54 6.51
N LEU A 3 -62.52 -5.18 5.69
CA LEU A 3 -62.28 -4.90 4.26
C LEU A 3 -61.57 -3.56 3.97
N SER A 4 -60.50 -3.48 3.22
CA SER A 4 -60.48 -3.68 1.78
C SER A 4 -59.04 -3.68 1.23
N LEU A 5 -58.80 -4.70 0.42
CA LEU A 5 -57.78 -4.80 -0.62
C LEU A 5 -57.86 -3.60 -1.60
N ARG A 6 -56.73 -3.13 -2.09
CA ARG A 6 -56.60 -2.73 -3.50
C ARG A 6 -55.21 -2.95 -4.04
N ALA A 7 -55.13 -3.99 -4.80
CA ALA A 7 -54.12 -4.22 -5.82
C ALA A 7 -54.41 -3.36 -7.05
N HIS A 8 -53.36 -2.79 -7.68
CA HIS A 8 -53.40 -2.48 -9.10
C HIS A 8 -52.02 -2.72 -9.71
N ARG A 9 -52.00 -3.71 -10.56
CA ARG A 9 -51.10 -4.00 -11.69
C ARG A 9 -51.62 -3.24 -12.94
N PRO A 10 -51.01 -3.47 -14.09
CA PRO A 10 -49.82 -2.84 -14.71
C PRO A 10 -50.20 -2.17 -16.01
N LEU A 11 -49.30 -1.50 -16.69
CA LEU A 11 -49.40 -1.30 -18.12
C LEU A 11 -48.04 -1.38 -18.78
N ALA A 12 -47.91 -2.42 -19.55
CA ALA A 12 -46.94 -2.58 -20.63
C ALA A 12 -47.48 -1.87 -21.88
N SER A 13 -46.60 -1.49 -22.73
CA SER A 13 -46.66 -1.48 -24.18
C SER A 13 -45.71 -0.38 -24.67
N LEU A 14 -44.86 -0.63 -25.53
CA LEU A 14 -44.80 -1.14 -26.89
C LEU A 14 -44.12 -0.12 -27.81
N LEU A 15 -43.36 -0.65 -28.71
CA LEU A 15 -42.90 -0.10 -29.99
C LEU A 15 -41.64 0.77 -29.91
N GLY A 16 -40.55 0.45 -30.54
CA GLY A 16 -40.39 -0.17 -31.87
C GLY A 16 -39.63 0.85 -32.71
N GLY A 17 -38.46 0.52 -33.13
CA GLY A 17 -37.71 1.41 -34.02
C GLY A 17 -36.48 0.70 -34.55
N ARG A 18 -36.69 -0.02 -35.63
CA ARG A 18 -35.68 -0.56 -36.54
C ARG A 18 -34.99 0.59 -37.29
N GLY A 19 -33.79 0.32 -37.72
CA GLY A 19 -33.15 1.05 -38.82
C GLY A 19 -31.65 1.06 -38.61
N ALA A 20 -31.02 0.21 -39.23
CA ALA A 20 -30.45 0.05 -40.56
C ALA A 20 -29.01 0.52 -40.58
N ALA A 21 -28.14 -0.49 -40.70
CA ALA A 21 -27.23 -0.74 -41.82
C ALA A 21 -26.21 0.34 -42.19
N ALA A 22 -25.00 -0.18 -42.20
CA ALA A 22 -23.79 0.38 -42.77
C ALA A 22 -23.94 0.81 -44.26
N PRO A 23 -23.00 1.57 -44.79
CA PRO A 23 -22.08 0.87 -45.67
C PRO A 23 -20.61 1.30 -45.58
N LEU A 24 -19.82 0.37 -45.99
CA LEU A 24 -18.46 0.38 -46.46
C LEU A 24 -18.13 1.62 -47.34
N GLY A 25 -17.04 2.27 -47.02
CA GLY A 25 -16.39 3.25 -47.88
C GLY A 25 -14.93 2.90 -48.07
N VAL A 26 -14.67 2.26 -49.13
CA VAL A 26 -13.37 1.95 -49.72
C VAL A 26 -12.67 3.25 -50.10
N GLY A 27 -11.41 3.40 -49.73
CA GLY A 27 -10.60 4.54 -50.16
C GLY A 27 -9.11 4.24 -49.99
N ALA A 28 -8.62 3.48 -50.94
CA ALA A 28 -7.19 3.24 -51.13
C ALA A 28 -6.50 4.49 -51.70
N ALA A 29 -5.31 4.79 -51.19
CA ALA A 29 -4.19 5.40 -51.92
C ALA A 29 -3.02 5.58 -50.97
N ARG A 30 -2.09 4.64 -50.92
CA ARG A 30 -0.85 4.59 -51.67
C ARG A 30 -0.13 5.95 -51.73
N LEU A 31 0.80 6.14 -50.80
CA LEU A 31 1.98 6.96 -51.00
C LEU A 31 3.20 6.28 -50.33
N LEU A 32 3.85 5.49 -51.15
CA LEU A 32 5.21 5.09 -50.98
C LEU A 32 6.08 6.37 -51.10
N ARG A 33 6.75 6.75 -50.04
CA ARG A 33 7.99 7.54 -50.13
C ARG A 33 9.07 6.91 -49.29
N SER A 34 10.05 6.49 -50.00
CA SER A 34 11.38 6.10 -49.63
C SER A 34 11.90 6.86 -48.41
N ALA A 35 12.16 6.13 -47.35
CA ALA A 35 13.02 6.61 -46.27
C ALA A 35 14.36 5.91 -46.44
N SER A 36 15.32 6.72 -46.77
CA SER A 36 16.73 6.42 -46.82
C SER A 36 17.23 5.90 -45.45
N ALA A 37 18.03 4.89 -45.53
CA ALA A 37 18.73 4.29 -44.45
C ALA A 37 19.54 5.30 -43.62
N ALA A 38 19.19 5.48 -42.36
CA ALA A 38 20.09 5.96 -41.34
C ALA A 38 20.46 4.78 -40.44
N LYS A 39 21.63 4.24 -40.66
CA LYS A 39 22.30 3.31 -39.76
C LYS A 39 22.61 4.05 -38.47
N GLY A 40 21.71 3.98 -37.50
CA GLY A 40 21.98 4.35 -36.12
C GLY A 40 22.26 3.07 -35.33
N HIS A 41 23.51 2.83 -35.03
CA HIS A 41 23.95 1.84 -34.07
C HIS A 41 23.43 2.24 -32.68
N GLY A 42 22.21 1.86 -32.37
CA GLY A 42 21.71 1.87 -31.00
C GLY A 42 22.30 0.70 -30.24
N GLN A 43 23.51 0.87 -29.75
CA GLN A 43 23.98 -0.01 -28.69
C GLN A 43 23.12 0.26 -27.47
N HIS A 44 22.20 -0.67 -27.17
CA HIS A 44 21.58 -0.73 -25.85
C HIS A 44 22.72 -0.80 -24.83
N PRO A 45 22.79 0.14 -23.88
CA PRO A 45 23.75 -0.01 -22.80
C PRO A 45 23.38 -1.29 -22.07
N LYS A 46 24.25 -2.29 -22.18
CA LYS A 46 24.24 -3.48 -21.32
C LYS A 46 24.04 -2.95 -19.91
N ALA A 47 22.98 -3.41 -19.24
CA ALA A 47 22.77 -3.15 -17.84
C ALA A 47 24.03 -3.57 -17.11
N ARG A 48 24.87 -2.57 -16.86
CA ARG A 48 26.06 -2.73 -16.06
C ARG A 48 25.54 -3.05 -14.68
N ALA A 49 25.74 -4.27 -14.24
CA ALA A 49 25.56 -4.62 -12.84
C ALA A 49 26.30 -3.56 -12.04
N VAL A 50 25.55 -2.68 -11.40
CA VAL A 50 26.10 -1.70 -10.47
C VAL A 50 26.50 -2.49 -9.26
N GLU A 51 27.69 -3.09 -9.32
CA GLU A 51 28.43 -3.38 -8.10
C GLU A 51 28.62 -2.03 -7.43
N THR A 52 27.78 -1.74 -6.45
CA THR A 52 28.02 -0.63 -5.54
C THR A 52 29.26 -1.01 -4.74
N PRO A 53 30.45 -0.47 -5.07
CA PRO A 53 31.59 -0.66 -4.19
C PRO A 53 31.16 -0.12 -2.84
N GLY A 54 31.38 -0.92 -1.79
CA GLY A 54 31.02 -0.58 -0.44
C GLY A 54 31.42 0.85 -0.15
N ARG A 55 30.45 1.73 -0.06
CA ARG A 55 30.66 3.14 0.27
C ARG A 55 31.12 3.19 1.71
N THR A 56 32.44 3.12 1.90
CA THR A 56 33.05 3.41 3.18
C THR A 56 32.56 4.80 3.62
N PRO A 57 31.94 4.92 4.78
CA PRO A 57 31.48 6.21 5.26
C PRO A 57 32.69 7.14 5.43
N LYS A 58 32.68 8.28 4.72
CA LYS A 58 33.75 9.28 4.68
C LYS A 58 34.08 9.92 6.04
N ASN A 59 33.30 9.63 7.07
CA ASN A 59 33.54 10.06 8.43
C ASN A 59 33.88 8.81 9.24
N GLY A 60 35.13 8.60 9.57
CA GLY A 60 35.69 7.45 10.31
C GLY A 60 35.01 7.09 11.66
N LYS A 61 33.69 7.29 11.76
CA LYS A 61 32.88 6.72 12.82
C LYS A 61 32.75 5.23 12.54
N ILE A 62 33.72 4.50 13.05
CA ILE A 62 33.63 3.05 13.22
C ILE A 62 32.26 2.79 13.84
N ARG A 63 31.37 2.18 13.05
CA ARG A 63 30.16 1.61 13.64
C ARG A 63 30.67 0.63 14.68
N PRO A 64 30.20 0.68 15.95
CA PRO A 64 30.61 -0.28 16.94
C PRO A 64 30.43 -1.66 16.29
N ALA A 65 31.50 -2.43 16.32
CA ALA A 65 31.52 -3.78 15.77
C ALA A 65 30.25 -4.48 16.27
N ALA A 66 29.51 -5.09 15.33
CA ALA A 66 28.32 -5.85 15.63
C ALA A 66 28.54 -6.60 16.93
N ASP A 67 27.70 -6.32 17.90
CA ASP A 67 27.69 -6.84 19.27
C ASP A 67 28.47 -8.14 19.39
N LYS A 68 29.70 -8.05 19.96
CA LYS A 68 30.54 -9.21 20.24
C LYS A 68 29.76 -10.10 21.22
N GLY A 69 29.17 -11.17 20.71
CA GLY A 69 28.45 -12.14 21.52
C GLY A 69 27.10 -12.60 21.00
N PHE A 70 26.47 -11.86 20.07
CA PHE A 70 25.24 -12.31 19.43
C PHE A 70 25.41 -12.14 17.93
N GLY A 71 25.34 -13.23 17.17
CA GLY A 71 25.39 -13.25 15.73
C GLY A 71 24.38 -12.29 15.05
N PRO A 72 24.48 -12.05 13.75
CA PRO A 72 23.54 -11.22 13.04
C PRO A 72 22.12 -11.71 13.36
N ALA A 73 21.23 -10.78 13.73
CA ALA A 73 19.86 -11.13 14.07
C ALA A 73 19.22 -11.84 12.88
N GLU A 74 18.99 -13.14 13.03
CA GLU A 74 18.28 -13.93 12.05
C GLU A 74 16.86 -13.40 11.93
N ARG A 75 16.45 -12.98 10.72
CA ARG A 75 15.16 -12.34 10.48
C ARG A 75 14.30 -13.26 9.62
N ALA A 76 13.18 -13.66 10.18
CA ALA A 76 12.17 -14.43 9.47
C ALA A 76 11.22 -13.50 8.69
N TRP A 77 10.53 -14.10 7.70
CA TRP A 77 9.45 -13.45 6.97
C TRP A 77 8.12 -14.02 7.43
N HIS A 78 7.22 -13.12 7.83
CA HIS A 78 5.86 -13.47 8.24
C HIS A 78 4.89 -12.89 7.21
N VAL A 79 4.03 -13.73 6.67
CA VAL A 79 2.92 -13.32 5.79
C VAL A 79 1.64 -13.39 6.61
N ILE A 80 0.86 -12.33 6.60
CA ILE A 80 -0.41 -12.20 7.32
C ILE A 80 -1.46 -11.76 6.32
N ASP A 81 -2.59 -12.46 6.30
CA ASP A 81 -3.77 -12.03 5.56
C ASP A 81 -4.60 -11.09 6.45
N ALA A 82 -4.94 -9.92 5.90
CA ALA A 82 -5.70 -8.91 6.61
C ALA A 82 -7.20 -8.99 6.37
N ARG A 83 -7.65 -9.88 5.48
CA ARG A 83 -9.05 -10.00 5.09
C ARG A 83 -9.93 -10.35 6.28
N GLY A 84 -10.93 -9.52 6.53
CA GLY A 84 -11.88 -9.75 7.63
C GLY A 84 -11.32 -9.53 9.04
N GLU A 85 -10.05 -9.17 9.18
CA GLU A 85 -9.44 -8.85 10.47
C GLU A 85 -9.76 -7.41 10.92
N VAL A 86 -9.92 -7.23 12.22
CA VAL A 86 -10.14 -5.89 12.80
C VAL A 86 -8.83 -5.10 12.83
N LEU A 87 -8.83 -3.89 12.29
CA LEU A 87 -7.66 -3.02 12.15
C LEU A 87 -6.76 -2.96 13.39
N GLY A 88 -7.35 -2.73 14.58
CA GLY A 88 -6.59 -2.60 15.81
C GLY A 88 -5.96 -3.92 16.28
N ARG A 89 -6.73 -5.02 16.15
CA ARG A 89 -6.25 -6.36 16.50
C ARG A 89 -5.14 -6.83 15.56
N LEU A 90 -5.28 -6.56 14.27
CA LEU A 90 -4.25 -6.82 13.27
C LEU A 90 -2.96 -6.04 13.59
N ALA A 91 -3.07 -4.76 13.88
CA ALA A 91 -1.92 -3.94 14.24
C ALA A 91 -1.22 -4.45 15.52
N SER A 92 -1.99 -4.91 16.53
CA SER A 92 -1.42 -5.49 17.75
C SER A 92 -0.74 -6.84 17.55
N LYS A 93 -1.12 -7.62 16.52
CA LYS A 93 -0.41 -8.84 16.09
C LYS A 93 0.92 -8.50 15.38
N ILE A 94 0.94 -7.48 14.54
CA ILE A 94 2.09 -7.07 13.73
C ILE A 94 3.21 -6.45 14.60
N VAL A 95 2.87 -5.62 15.57
CA VAL A 95 3.85 -4.86 16.37
C VAL A 95 4.85 -5.74 17.12
N PRO A 96 4.47 -6.82 17.81
CA PRO A 96 5.41 -7.73 18.47
C PRO A 96 6.40 -8.38 17.50
N LEU A 97 5.95 -8.75 16.29
CA LEU A 97 6.81 -9.34 15.25
C LEU A 97 7.84 -8.33 14.74
N LEU A 98 7.42 -7.09 14.46
CA LEU A 98 8.31 -6.00 14.05
C LEU A 98 9.31 -5.59 15.13
N CYS A 99 8.93 -5.70 16.40
CA CYS A 99 9.82 -5.45 17.54
C CYS A 99 10.75 -6.63 17.83
N GLY A 100 10.37 -7.85 17.43
CA GLY A 100 11.07 -9.08 17.75
C GLY A 100 10.79 -9.60 19.17
N LYS A 101 9.66 -9.19 19.80
CA LYS A 101 9.31 -9.61 21.17
C LYS A 101 9.00 -11.10 21.31
N HIS A 102 8.76 -11.79 20.20
CA HIS A 102 8.57 -13.25 20.19
C HIS A 102 9.88 -14.04 20.28
N LYS A 103 11.03 -13.38 20.13
CA LYS A 103 12.35 -14.01 20.17
C LYS A 103 12.94 -13.98 21.59
N PRO A 104 13.59 -15.05 22.05
CA PRO A 104 14.26 -15.08 23.35
C PRO A 104 15.45 -14.10 23.42
N THR A 105 16.04 -13.78 22.28
CA THR A 105 17.16 -12.83 22.17
C THR A 105 16.76 -11.36 22.18
N TRP A 106 15.47 -11.08 22.42
CA TRP A 106 14.96 -9.72 22.41
C TRP A 106 15.56 -8.85 23.51
N GLN A 107 16.02 -7.65 23.13
CA GLN A 107 16.46 -6.61 24.03
C GLN A 107 15.92 -5.25 23.55
N PRO A 108 15.57 -4.31 24.46
CA PRO A 108 15.00 -3.02 24.08
C PRO A 108 15.86 -2.19 23.14
N GLN A 109 17.19 -2.23 23.33
CA GLN A 109 18.16 -1.48 22.54
C GLN A 109 18.52 -2.14 21.20
N ARG A 110 18.23 -3.43 21.04
CA ARG A 110 18.54 -4.18 19.81
C ARG A 110 17.37 -4.22 18.85
N ASP A 111 17.69 -4.23 17.57
CA ASP A 111 16.72 -4.38 16.50
C ASP A 111 16.75 -5.80 15.93
N VAL A 112 16.07 -6.71 16.63
CA VAL A 112 15.99 -8.15 16.28
C VAL A 112 14.67 -8.51 15.56
N GLY A 113 13.83 -7.54 15.26
CA GLY A 113 12.51 -7.76 14.66
C GLY A 113 12.57 -8.31 13.23
N ASP A 114 11.48 -8.94 12.82
CA ASP A 114 11.33 -9.66 11.56
C ASP A 114 10.69 -8.81 10.47
N PHE A 115 10.66 -9.35 9.25
CA PHE A 115 9.90 -8.80 8.13
C PHE A 115 8.45 -9.26 8.20
N VAL A 116 7.53 -8.34 8.00
CA VAL A 116 6.10 -8.63 7.99
C VAL A 116 5.51 -8.14 6.68
N VAL A 117 4.88 -9.07 5.97
CA VAL A 117 4.13 -8.82 4.75
C VAL A 117 2.65 -8.99 5.09
N VAL A 118 1.85 -7.99 4.77
CA VAL A 118 0.40 -8.03 4.96
C VAL A 118 -0.27 -7.91 3.61
N THR A 119 -1.15 -8.83 3.29
CA THR A 119 -1.92 -8.86 2.06
C THR A 119 -3.38 -8.51 2.33
N ASN A 120 -4.12 -8.13 1.28
CA ASN A 120 -5.55 -7.81 1.33
C ASN A 120 -5.90 -6.71 2.35
N VAL A 121 -5.07 -5.67 2.44
CA VAL A 121 -5.24 -4.59 3.43
C VAL A 121 -6.50 -3.76 3.14
N ALA A 122 -7.01 -3.77 1.92
CA ALA A 122 -8.24 -3.09 1.55
C ALA A 122 -9.47 -3.67 2.26
N ASP A 123 -9.45 -4.98 2.55
CA ASP A 123 -10.57 -5.72 3.15
C ASP A 123 -10.56 -5.73 4.70
N VAL A 124 -9.79 -4.84 5.31
CA VAL A 124 -9.69 -4.72 6.78
C VAL A 124 -10.98 -4.14 7.36
N ILE A 125 -11.50 -4.77 8.41
CA ILE A 125 -12.72 -4.33 9.08
C ILE A 125 -12.40 -3.26 10.14
N VAL A 126 -13.27 -2.26 10.18
CA VAL A 126 -13.25 -1.21 11.21
C VAL A 126 -14.55 -1.27 12.00
N THR A 127 -14.45 -1.37 13.32
CA THR A 127 -15.62 -1.50 14.21
C THR A 127 -16.22 -0.15 14.59
N GLY A 128 -17.56 -0.11 14.69
CA GLY A 128 -18.32 1.08 15.10
C GLY A 128 -18.23 2.24 14.10
N PRO A 129 -18.68 3.45 14.46
CA PRO A 129 -18.77 4.58 13.54
C PRO A 129 -17.42 5.28 13.25
N LYS A 130 -16.32 4.52 13.24
CA LYS A 130 -14.96 5.07 13.05
C LYS A 130 -14.70 5.51 11.61
N MET A 131 -15.41 4.94 10.64
CA MET A 131 -15.27 5.33 9.24
C MET A 131 -15.57 6.82 9.05
N GLU A 132 -16.62 7.30 9.68
CA GLU A 132 -17.05 8.71 9.60
C GLU A 132 -16.39 9.59 10.65
N LYS A 133 -16.36 9.10 11.92
CA LYS A 133 -15.93 9.93 13.06
C LYS A 133 -14.43 10.01 13.28
N LYS A 134 -13.66 9.02 12.79
CA LYS A 134 -12.22 9.02 13.01
C LYS A 134 -11.53 9.98 12.06
N MET A 135 -10.86 10.99 12.62
CA MET A 135 -10.12 11.99 11.87
C MET A 135 -8.62 11.78 11.98
N TYR A 136 -7.91 12.09 10.91
CA TYR A 136 -6.46 12.08 10.83
C TYR A 136 -5.95 13.49 10.58
N TYR A 137 -5.13 13.98 11.49
CA TYR A 137 -4.59 15.33 11.46
C TYR A 137 -3.17 15.31 10.87
N ARG A 138 -2.88 16.27 10.04
CA ARG A 138 -1.54 16.57 9.52
C ARG A 138 -1.37 18.07 9.47
N HIS A 139 -0.22 18.56 9.95
CA HIS A 139 0.13 19.97 9.89
C HIS A 139 1.30 20.17 8.90
N THR A 140 1.25 21.22 8.09
CA THR A 140 2.28 21.54 7.10
C THR A 140 3.45 22.34 7.67
N GLY A 141 3.31 22.87 8.90
CA GLY A 141 4.29 23.74 9.55
C GLY A 141 4.06 25.24 9.34
N PHE A 142 3.15 25.63 8.44
CA PHE A 142 2.83 27.05 8.16
C PHE A 142 1.55 27.48 8.88
N PRO A 143 1.35 28.79 9.15
CA PRO A 143 0.10 29.31 9.69
C PRO A 143 -1.10 28.85 8.85
N GLY A 144 -2.18 28.36 9.49
CA GLY A 144 -3.35 27.79 8.81
C GLY A 144 -3.12 26.44 8.13
N GLY A 145 -1.97 25.80 8.34
CA GLY A 145 -1.56 24.55 7.66
C GLY A 145 -2.14 23.26 8.23
N LEU A 146 -3.18 23.30 9.08
CA LEU A 146 -3.84 22.10 9.58
C LEU A 146 -4.67 21.43 8.47
N ARG A 147 -4.38 20.17 8.18
CA ARG A 147 -5.14 19.34 7.27
C ARG A 147 -5.81 18.23 8.05
N VAL A 148 -7.10 18.05 7.84
CA VAL A 148 -7.92 17.03 8.49
C VAL A 148 -8.51 16.15 7.39
N LEU A 149 -8.43 14.84 7.57
CA LEU A 149 -9.02 13.85 6.67
C LEU A 149 -9.82 12.86 7.52
N THR A 150 -11.01 12.51 7.08
CA THR A 150 -11.78 11.41 7.66
C THR A 150 -11.13 10.06 7.32
N MET A 151 -11.49 9.01 8.04
CA MET A 151 -10.96 7.68 7.75
C MET A 151 -11.42 7.19 6.37
N GLU A 152 -12.66 7.49 6.01
CA GLU A 152 -13.22 7.14 4.70
C GLU A 152 -12.44 7.80 3.54
N GLU A 153 -12.18 9.10 3.62
CA GLU A 153 -11.37 9.83 2.64
C GLU A 153 -9.94 9.28 2.55
N LEU A 154 -9.37 8.90 3.70
CA LEU A 154 -8.03 8.32 3.74
C LEU A 154 -7.97 6.96 3.04
N ILE A 155 -8.98 6.09 3.23
CA ILE A 155 -9.08 4.79 2.57
C ILE A 155 -9.28 4.97 1.06
N LYS A 156 -10.14 5.87 0.63
CA LYS A 156 -10.35 6.19 -0.79
C LYS A 156 -9.06 6.67 -1.46
N LYS A 157 -8.26 7.44 -0.75
CA LYS A 157 -6.97 7.94 -1.25
C LYS A 157 -5.89 6.87 -1.25
N ASN A 158 -5.77 6.13 -0.17
CA ASN A 158 -4.77 5.08 0.02
C ASN A 158 -5.24 4.06 1.07
N PRO A 159 -5.70 2.87 0.65
CA PRO A 159 -6.25 1.86 1.57
C PRO A 159 -5.22 1.32 2.56
N VAL A 160 -3.94 1.42 2.26
CA VAL A 160 -2.83 0.93 3.09
C VAL A 160 -2.53 1.84 4.29
N GLU A 161 -2.78 3.13 4.14
CA GLU A 161 -2.42 4.16 5.14
C GLU A 161 -3.05 3.96 6.54
N PRO A 162 -4.34 3.60 6.68
CA PRO A 162 -4.94 3.41 8.00
C PRO A 162 -4.21 2.37 8.85
N LEU A 163 -3.86 1.24 8.26
CA LEU A 163 -3.12 0.18 8.96
C LEU A 163 -1.70 0.63 9.29
N ARG A 164 -1.02 1.28 8.35
CA ARG A 164 0.32 1.83 8.58
C ARG A 164 0.33 2.82 9.75
N LYS A 165 -0.62 3.73 9.82
CA LYS A 165 -0.76 4.71 10.92
C LYS A 165 -1.07 4.03 12.25
N ALA A 166 -1.89 2.97 12.25
CA ALA A 166 -2.18 2.19 13.44
C ALA A 166 -0.90 1.53 14.01
N VAL A 167 -0.13 0.86 13.16
CA VAL A 167 1.15 0.24 13.53
C VAL A 167 2.16 1.28 14.00
N VAL A 168 2.27 2.42 13.30
CA VAL A 168 3.15 3.54 13.69
C VAL A 168 2.79 4.06 15.08
N GLY A 169 1.51 4.18 15.40
CA GLY A 169 1.04 4.64 16.72
C GLY A 169 1.36 3.67 17.85
N MET A 170 1.34 2.34 17.57
CA MET A 170 1.58 1.28 18.55
C MET A 170 3.07 0.95 18.73
N LEU A 171 3.94 1.28 17.77
CA LEU A 171 5.38 1.07 17.92
C LEU A 171 5.98 2.06 18.92
N PRO A 172 6.98 1.63 19.72
CA PRO A 172 7.71 2.50 20.64
C PRO A 172 8.28 3.73 19.92
N LYS A 173 8.12 4.91 20.55
CA LYS A 173 8.57 6.20 20.00
C LYS A 173 10.08 6.40 20.24
N ASN A 174 10.91 5.57 19.61
CA ASN A 174 12.36 5.59 19.71
C ASN A 174 13.04 5.67 18.32
N LYS A 175 14.37 5.80 18.31
CA LYS A 175 15.15 5.86 17.05
C LYS A 175 15.03 4.60 16.19
N LEU A 176 14.72 3.44 16.79
CA LEU A 176 14.53 2.17 16.08
C LEU A 176 13.20 2.09 15.30
N ARG A 177 12.23 2.96 15.61
CA ARG A 177 10.90 2.96 15.00
C ARG A 177 10.97 3.04 13.47
N GLY A 178 11.82 3.91 12.93
CA GLY A 178 11.99 4.06 11.48
C GLY A 178 12.52 2.77 10.81
N GLN A 179 13.46 2.10 11.45
CA GLN A 179 14.02 0.84 10.95
C GLN A 179 12.99 -0.30 11.00
N ARG A 180 12.20 -0.38 12.07
CA ARG A 180 11.11 -1.36 12.21
C ARG A 180 10.04 -1.16 11.16
N LEU A 181 9.65 0.08 10.85
CA LEU A 181 8.66 0.39 9.82
C LEU A 181 9.13 0.05 8.41
N ARG A 182 10.43 0.08 8.12
CA ARG A 182 10.95 -0.32 6.80
C ARG A 182 10.76 -1.81 6.52
N ARG A 183 10.59 -2.63 7.56
CA ARG A 183 10.34 -4.08 7.43
C ARG A 183 8.87 -4.44 7.27
N LEU A 184 7.99 -3.46 7.39
CA LEU A 184 6.55 -3.65 7.14
C LEU A 184 6.26 -3.42 5.66
N ARG A 185 5.75 -4.45 4.98
CA ARG A 185 5.26 -4.39 3.61
C ARG A 185 3.76 -4.61 3.63
N LEU A 186 3.03 -3.70 3.04
CA LEU A 186 1.56 -3.71 3.02
C LEU A 186 1.10 -3.70 1.57
N PHE A 187 0.26 -4.66 1.21
CA PHE A 187 -0.34 -4.80 -0.11
C PHE A 187 -1.87 -4.67 0.01
N PRO A 188 -2.50 -3.87 -0.89
CA PRO A 188 -3.95 -3.68 -0.89
C PRO A 188 -4.72 -4.95 -1.17
#